data_c606fba02e9406d90471dab0103b04c8
#
_entry.id   c606fba02e9406d90471dab0103b04c8
#
_cell.length_a   1.000
_cell.length_b   1.000
_cell.length_c   1.000
_cell.angle_alpha   90.00
_cell.angle_beta   90.00
_cell.angle_gamma   90.00
#
_symmetry.space_group_name_H-M   'P 1'
#
loop_
_entity.id
_entity.type
_entity.pdbx_description
1 polymer ?
#
loop_
_entity_poly.entity_id
_entity_poly.type
_entity_poly.pdbx_seq_one_letter_code
_entity_poly.pdbx_strand_id
1 'polypeptide(L)'
;MTRIGLLSDTHSYWDDKYLKYFEECDEIWHAGDIGSVEVAERLAAFRPFRAVYGNIDGQEIRKLYPQINRFTVDGAEVLMKHIGGYPGNYDPSIRGSLFVKPPKLFISGHSHILKVKYDKTLGLLHINPGAAGKSGFHTVRTLVRFVI
;
A
#
# COMPACT_ATOMS: atom_id res chain seq x y z
N MET A 1 -19.95 2.08 -3.25
CA MET A 1 -18.74 1.35 -3.72
C MET A 1 -17.62 2.33 -3.99
N THR A 2 -16.43 2.03 -3.48
CA THR A 2 -15.26 2.88 -3.66
C THR A 2 -14.21 2.12 -4.47
N ARG A 3 -13.72 2.75 -5.54
CA ARG A 3 -12.71 2.19 -6.42
C ARG A 3 -11.34 2.67 -5.96
N ILE A 4 -10.45 1.71 -5.68
CA ILE A 4 -9.15 1.98 -5.10
C ILE A 4 -8.04 1.65 -6.09
N GLY A 5 -7.12 2.60 -6.27
CA GLY A 5 -5.84 2.35 -6.94
C GLY A 5 -4.76 2.16 -5.89
N LEU A 6 -4.10 1.01 -5.91
CA LEU A 6 -3.08 0.66 -4.92
C LEU A 6 -1.72 0.45 -5.60
N LEU A 7 -0.69 1.12 -5.07
CA LEU A 7 0.68 0.94 -5.51
C LEU A 7 1.63 0.98 -4.33
N SER A 8 2.86 0.53 -4.55
CA SER A 8 3.92 0.52 -3.55
C SER A 8 5.29 0.55 -4.21
N ASP A 9 6.29 0.90 -3.41
CA ASP A 9 7.69 0.77 -3.81
C ASP A 9 8.00 1.46 -5.14
N THR A 10 7.60 2.72 -5.23
CA THR A 10 7.92 3.58 -6.39
C THR A 10 9.39 4.00 -6.40
N HIS A 11 10.02 4.10 -5.22
CA HIS A 11 11.44 4.47 -5.07
C HIS A 11 11.80 5.69 -5.93
N SER A 12 11.02 6.76 -5.80
CA SER A 12 11.18 8.03 -6.54
C SER A 12 10.90 7.96 -8.04
N TYR A 13 10.54 6.78 -8.56
CA TYR A 13 10.25 6.64 -9.98
C TYR A 13 8.84 7.10 -10.30
N TRP A 14 8.72 8.11 -11.15
CA TRP A 14 7.42 8.59 -11.66
C TRP A 14 7.16 7.99 -13.04
N ASP A 15 5.92 7.56 -13.25
CA ASP A 15 5.43 7.10 -14.53
C ASP A 15 4.03 7.66 -14.73
N ASP A 16 3.82 8.43 -15.80
CA ASP A 16 2.49 8.99 -16.10
C ASP A 16 1.41 7.92 -16.23
N LYS A 17 1.81 6.68 -16.52
CA LYS A 17 0.88 5.55 -16.58
C LYS A 17 0.20 5.27 -15.25
N TYR A 18 0.76 5.68 -14.11
CA TYR A 18 0.07 5.57 -12.83
C TYR A 18 -1.29 6.26 -12.89
N LEU A 19 -1.32 7.47 -13.43
CA LEU A 19 -2.55 8.24 -13.54
C LEU A 19 -3.52 7.61 -14.55
N LYS A 20 -3.00 7.08 -15.64
CA LYS A 20 -3.82 6.40 -16.65
C LYS A 20 -4.52 5.18 -16.07
N TYR A 21 -3.79 4.33 -15.34
CA TYR A 21 -4.38 3.12 -14.75
C TYR A 21 -5.34 3.44 -13.63
N PHE A 22 -5.16 4.57 -12.94
CA PHE A 22 -6.00 4.98 -11.82
C PHE A 22 -7.05 6.04 -12.16
N GLU A 23 -7.26 6.34 -13.44
CA GLU A 23 -8.17 7.42 -13.85
C GLU A 23 -9.62 7.21 -13.39
N GLU A 24 -10.06 5.95 -13.25
CA GLU A 24 -11.40 5.62 -12.78
C GLU A 24 -11.45 5.32 -11.27
N CYS A 25 -10.34 5.44 -10.57
CA CYS A 25 -10.30 5.21 -9.13
C CYS A 25 -10.76 6.45 -8.37
N ASP A 26 -11.43 6.20 -7.24
CA ASP A 26 -11.89 7.26 -6.34
C ASP A 26 -10.81 7.70 -5.37
N GLU A 27 -9.95 6.78 -4.97
CA GLU A 27 -8.82 7.04 -4.06
C GLU A 27 -7.58 6.30 -4.55
N ILE A 28 -6.42 6.84 -4.18
CA ILE A 28 -5.12 6.19 -4.42
C ILE A 28 -4.46 5.93 -3.07
N TRP A 29 -3.99 4.70 -2.88
CA TRP A 29 -3.26 4.29 -1.67
C TRP A 29 -1.84 3.85 -2.02
N HIS A 30 -0.87 4.28 -1.21
CA HIS A 30 0.54 3.93 -1.40
C HIS A 30 1.07 3.21 -0.16
N ALA A 31 1.60 2.01 -0.35
CA ALA A 31 2.03 1.14 0.75
C ALA A 31 3.50 1.32 1.16
N GLY A 32 4.11 2.47 0.84
CA GLY A 32 5.43 2.83 1.34
C GLY A 32 6.58 2.70 0.34
N ASP A 33 7.74 3.18 0.74
CA ASP A 33 8.91 3.35 -0.12
C ASP A 33 8.57 4.23 -1.32
N ILE A 34 8.02 5.40 -1.00
CA ILE A 34 7.62 6.41 -2.00
C ILE A 34 8.87 6.97 -2.67
N GLY A 35 9.86 7.30 -1.87
CA GLY A 35 11.17 7.79 -2.30
C GLY A 35 11.27 9.30 -2.34
N SER A 36 10.34 9.98 -3.00
CA SER A 36 10.34 11.44 -3.08
C SER A 36 8.97 12.04 -2.80
N VAL A 37 8.97 13.23 -2.22
CA VAL A 37 7.75 14.00 -1.97
C VAL A 37 7.02 14.30 -3.27
N GLU A 38 7.74 14.50 -4.36
CA GLU A 38 7.15 14.80 -5.67
C GLU A 38 6.19 13.70 -6.14
N VAL A 39 6.55 12.43 -5.97
CA VAL A 39 5.69 11.31 -6.32
C VAL A 39 4.39 11.36 -5.52
N ALA A 40 4.50 11.56 -4.20
CA ALA A 40 3.34 11.65 -3.32
C ALA A 40 2.45 12.84 -3.69
N GLU A 41 3.05 14.01 -3.95
CA GLU A 41 2.30 15.22 -4.32
C GLU A 41 1.54 15.04 -5.63
N ARG A 42 2.15 14.41 -6.62
CA ARG A 42 1.49 14.16 -7.92
C ARG A 42 0.30 13.22 -7.77
N LEU A 43 0.44 12.16 -6.98
CA LEU A 43 -0.66 11.23 -6.72
C LEU A 43 -1.78 11.91 -5.92
N ALA A 44 -1.42 12.68 -4.89
CA ALA A 44 -2.38 13.38 -4.04
C ALA A 44 -3.14 14.48 -4.81
N ALA A 45 -2.50 15.11 -5.78
CA ALA A 45 -3.15 16.10 -6.63
C ALA A 45 -4.18 15.49 -7.59
N PHE A 46 -4.01 14.21 -7.92
CA PHE A 46 -4.89 13.51 -8.87
C PHE A 46 -6.15 12.97 -8.21
N ARG A 47 -6.03 12.31 -7.05
CA ARG A 47 -7.17 11.74 -6.28
C ARG A 47 -6.88 11.85 -4.80
N PRO A 48 -7.92 11.75 -3.93
CA PRO A 48 -7.71 11.57 -2.49
C PRO A 48 -6.68 10.48 -2.23
N PHE A 49 -5.70 10.77 -1.39
CA PHE A 49 -4.50 9.96 -1.25
C PHE A 49 -4.28 9.53 0.19
N ARG A 50 -4.02 8.24 0.40
CA ARG A 50 -3.62 7.68 1.70
C ARG A 50 -2.31 6.94 1.51
N ALA A 51 -1.42 7.04 2.47
CA ALA A 51 -0.12 6.40 2.38
C ALA A 51 0.44 6.05 3.74
N VAL A 52 1.43 5.16 3.72
CA VAL A 52 2.36 4.96 4.83
C VAL A 52 3.77 5.21 4.31
N TYR A 53 4.71 5.52 5.19
CA TYR A 53 6.11 5.57 4.77
C TYR A 53 6.73 4.17 4.86
N GLY A 54 7.76 3.94 4.06
CA GLY A 54 8.55 2.71 4.07
C GLY A 54 9.95 2.93 4.64
N ASN A 55 10.75 1.87 4.65
CA ASN A 55 12.08 1.90 5.26
C ASN A 55 13.06 2.82 4.55
N ILE A 56 12.90 3.08 3.26
CA ILE A 56 13.80 3.99 2.54
C ILE A 56 13.36 5.45 2.60
N ASP A 57 12.14 5.72 3.09
CA ASP A 57 11.61 7.06 3.10
C ASP A 57 12.27 7.93 4.16
N GLY A 58 12.64 9.15 3.77
CA GLY A 58 13.30 10.12 4.63
C GLY A 58 12.34 10.98 5.44
N GLN A 59 12.90 11.97 6.12
CA GLN A 59 12.16 12.82 7.07
C GLN A 59 11.00 13.58 6.43
N GLU A 60 11.15 14.05 5.21
CA GLU A 60 10.09 14.82 4.54
C GLU A 60 8.82 13.98 4.36
N ILE A 61 8.97 12.73 3.93
CA ILE A 61 7.84 11.82 3.73
C ILE A 61 7.28 11.36 5.08
N ARG A 62 8.16 11.05 6.05
CA ARG A 62 7.74 10.59 7.38
C ARG A 62 6.96 11.64 8.16
N LYS A 63 7.17 12.93 7.88
CA LYS A 63 6.36 14.01 8.46
C LYS A 63 4.97 14.09 7.88
N LEU A 64 4.79 13.66 6.63
CA LEU A 64 3.52 13.75 5.91
C LEU A 64 2.64 12.52 6.10
N TYR A 65 3.22 11.35 6.25
CA TYR A 65 2.50 10.07 6.28
C TYR A 65 2.95 9.21 7.46
N PRO A 66 2.04 8.43 8.07
CA PRO A 66 2.37 7.59 9.22
C PRO A 66 3.08 6.30 8.79
N GLN A 67 3.68 5.62 9.76
CA GLN A 67 4.24 4.28 9.56
C GLN A 67 3.14 3.24 9.40
N ILE A 68 2.08 3.37 10.21
CA ILE A 68 0.90 2.49 10.21
C ILE A 68 -0.32 3.36 10.01
N ASN A 69 -1.19 2.95 9.12
CA ASN A 69 -2.43 3.66 8.85
C ASN A 69 -3.62 2.71 8.93
N ARG A 70 -4.49 2.92 9.92
CA ARG A 70 -5.71 2.15 10.09
C ARG A 70 -6.89 3.08 9.84
N PHE A 71 -7.76 2.69 8.93
CA PHE A 71 -8.89 3.52 8.52
C PHE A 71 -10.04 2.65 8.00
N THR A 72 -11.20 3.27 7.81
CA THR A 72 -12.40 2.58 7.34
C THR A 72 -12.89 3.21 6.04
N VAL A 73 -13.22 2.36 5.06
CA VAL A 73 -13.81 2.78 3.79
C VAL A 73 -15.02 1.89 3.51
N ASP A 74 -16.19 2.50 3.30
CA ASP A 74 -17.44 1.79 3.05
C ASP A 74 -17.72 0.66 4.06
N GLY A 75 -17.43 0.93 5.32
CA GLY A 75 -17.63 -0.03 6.40
C GLY A 75 -16.53 -1.10 6.55
N ALA A 76 -15.58 -1.15 5.64
CA ALA A 76 -14.47 -2.10 5.72
C ALA A 76 -13.26 -1.46 6.41
N GLU A 77 -12.76 -2.11 7.45
CA GLU A 77 -11.57 -1.64 8.15
C GLU A 77 -10.31 -2.10 7.42
N VAL A 78 -9.43 -1.14 7.16
CA VAL A 78 -8.18 -1.33 6.43
C VAL A 78 -7.01 -1.01 7.34
N LEU A 79 -5.99 -1.86 7.32
CA LEU A 79 -4.71 -1.62 7.99
C LEU A 79 -3.59 -1.67 6.96
N MET A 80 -2.77 -0.64 6.95
CA MET A 80 -1.67 -0.52 5.99
C MET A 80 -0.36 -0.31 6.73
N LYS A 81 0.66 -1.12 6.40
CA LYS A 81 2.03 -0.99 6.92
C LYS A 81 3.00 -1.52 5.87
N HIS A 82 4.05 -0.76 5.60
CA HIS A 82 5.00 -1.12 4.54
C HIS A 82 5.63 -2.50 4.75
N ILE A 83 6.24 -2.73 5.90
CA ILE A 83 6.84 -4.03 6.23
C ILE A 83 5.83 -4.80 7.08
N GLY A 84 5.06 -5.67 6.45
CA GLY A 84 3.97 -6.38 7.12
C GLY A 84 4.03 -7.90 7.02
N GLY A 85 4.86 -8.43 6.15
CA GLY A 85 4.86 -9.87 5.90
C GLY A 85 3.66 -10.31 5.09
N TYR A 86 3.17 -11.51 5.35
CA TYR A 86 2.04 -12.10 4.62
C TYR A 86 1.38 -13.17 5.49
N PRO A 87 0.18 -13.67 5.13
CA PRO A 87 -0.50 -14.71 5.90
C PRO A 87 0.37 -15.94 6.11
N GLY A 88 0.48 -16.35 7.37
CA GLY A 88 1.36 -17.44 7.80
C GLY A 88 2.75 -16.96 8.22
N ASN A 89 3.13 -15.74 7.89
CA ASN A 89 4.44 -15.17 8.25
C ASN A 89 4.38 -13.65 8.34
N TYR A 90 3.46 -13.15 9.15
CA TYR A 90 3.36 -11.70 9.38
C TYR A 90 4.61 -11.17 10.08
N ASP A 91 5.00 -9.94 9.73
CA ASP A 91 6.13 -9.29 10.40
C ASP A 91 5.86 -9.16 11.91
N PRO A 92 6.85 -9.49 12.77
CA PRO A 92 6.66 -9.38 14.21
C PRO A 92 6.16 -8.04 14.71
N SER A 93 6.51 -6.95 14.03
CA SER A 93 6.11 -5.59 14.41
C SER A 93 4.62 -5.32 14.29
N ILE A 94 3.88 -6.10 13.48
CA ILE A 94 2.45 -5.90 13.24
C ILE A 94 1.60 -7.11 13.62
N ARG A 95 2.21 -8.27 13.77
CA ARG A 95 1.50 -9.53 14.00
C ARG A 95 0.55 -9.48 15.19
N GLY A 96 1.00 -8.94 16.32
CA GLY A 96 0.16 -8.82 17.52
C GLY A 96 -1.11 -8.00 17.27
N SER A 97 -0.99 -6.87 16.59
CA SER A 97 -2.12 -6.01 16.26
C SER A 97 -3.12 -6.71 15.33
N LEU A 98 -2.61 -7.49 14.37
CA LEU A 98 -3.48 -8.25 13.46
C LEU A 98 -4.29 -9.32 14.19
N PHE A 99 -3.69 -10.00 15.18
CA PHE A 99 -4.40 -11.02 15.95
C PHE A 99 -5.39 -10.42 16.95
N VAL A 100 -5.05 -9.30 17.57
CA VAL A 100 -5.93 -8.64 18.57
C VAL A 100 -7.16 -8.02 17.91
N LYS A 101 -6.96 -7.34 16.79
CA LYS A 101 -8.05 -6.66 16.06
C LYS A 101 -7.84 -6.81 14.56
N PRO A 102 -8.24 -7.95 13.97
CA PRO A 102 -8.06 -8.16 12.54
C PRO A 102 -8.84 -7.15 11.70
N PRO A 103 -8.19 -6.47 10.73
CA PRO A 103 -8.91 -5.67 9.75
C PRO A 103 -9.59 -6.58 8.73
N LYS A 104 -10.45 -6.01 7.89
CA LYS A 104 -10.97 -6.74 6.73
C LYS A 104 -9.91 -6.83 5.63
N LEU A 105 -9.07 -5.81 5.52
CA LEU A 105 -8.04 -5.72 4.49
C LEU A 105 -6.71 -5.31 5.13
N PHE A 106 -5.67 -6.11 4.91
CA PHE A 106 -4.31 -5.79 5.35
C PHE A 106 -3.40 -5.60 4.14
N ILE A 107 -2.84 -4.41 4.02
CA ILE A 107 -2.01 -4.01 2.89
C ILE A 107 -0.57 -3.82 3.33
N SER A 108 0.36 -4.40 2.60
CA SER A 108 1.79 -4.20 2.80
C SER A 108 2.53 -4.10 1.47
N GLY A 109 3.81 -3.74 1.53
CA GLY A 109 4.71 -3.67 0.39
C GLY A 109 6.02 -4.36 0.70
N HIS A 110 7.13 -3.70 0.39
CA HIS A 110 8.50 -4.07 0.75
C HIS A 110 9.08 -5.28 -0.03
N SER A 111 8.36 -6.38 -0.15
CA SER A 111 8.89 -7.57 -0.83
C SER A 111 9.00 -7.42 -2.34
N HIS A 112 8.33 -6.43 -2.92
CA HIS A 112 8.20 -6.24 -4.37
C HIS A 112 7.48 -7.40 -5.08
N ILE A 113 6.80 -8.27 -4.32
CA ILE A 113 6.09 -9.44 -4.84
C ILE A 113 4.59 -9.19 -4.77
N LEU A 114 3.93 -9.20 -5.92
CA LEU A 114 2.48 -9.13 -5.99
C LEU A 114 1.87 -10.34 -5.28
N LYS A 115 1.02 -10.09 -4.29
CA LYS A 115 0.34 -11.16 -3.54
C LYS A 115 -1.05 -10.71 -3.16
N VAL A 116 -2.04 -11.57 -3.42
CA VAL A 116 -3.41 -11.42 -2.95
C VAL A 116 -3.80 -12.73 -2.30
N LYS A 117 -3.99 -12.73 -0.99
CA LYS A 117 -4.25 -13.96 -0.24
C LYS A 117 -5.22 -13.72 0.90
N TYR A 118 -6.25 -14.57 1.00
CA TYR A 118 -7.18 -14.55 2.12
C TYR A 118 -6.66 -15.39 3.28
N ASP A 119 -6.63 -14.78 4.48
CA ASP A 119 -6.26 -15.47 5.72
C ASP A 119 -7.55 -15.94 6.40
N LYS A 120 -7.83 -17.23 6.34
CA LYS A 120 -9.04 -17.83 6.93
C LYS A 120 -9.04 -17.76 8.45
N THR A 121 -7.87 -17.80 9.07
CA THR A 121 -7.75 -17.75 10.53
C THR A 121 -8.18 -16.42 11.09
N LEU A 122 -7.76 -15.33 10.45
CA LEU A 122 -8.05 -13.96 10.90
C LEU A 122 -9.25 -13.33 10.18
N GLY A 123 -9.71 -13.93 9.09
CA GLY A 123 -10.81 -13.38 8.30
C GLY A 123 -10.45 -12.09 7.59
N LEU A 124 -9.21 -11.97 7.14
CA LEU A 124 -8.74 -10.79 6.43
C LEU A 124 -8.22 -11.13 5.03
N LEU A 125 -8.34 -10.18 4.11
CA LEU A 125 -7.70 -10.26 2.81
C LEU A 125 -6.39 -9.48 2.86
N HIS A 126 -5.28 -10.14 2.48
CA HIS A 126 -3.98 -9.51 2.37
C HIS A 126 -3.68 -9.16 0.92
N ILE A 127 -3.23 -7.92 0.68
CA ILE A 127 -2.77 -7.48 -0.63
C ILE A 127 -1.40 -6.83 -0.49
N ASN A 128 -0.46 -7.29 -1.31
CA ASN A 128 0.78 -6.59 -1.60
C ASN A 128 0.76 -6.29 -3.10
N PRO A 129 0.77 -5.01 -3.51
CA PRO A 129 0.62 -4.68 -4.93
C PRO A 129 1.88 -4.95 -5.76
N GLY A 130 2.96 -5.41 -5.15
CA GLY A 130 4.25 -5.51 -5.81
C GLY A 130 4.91 -4.15 -5.95
N ALA A 131 5.97 -4.06 -6.73
CA ALA A 131 6.69 -2.80 -6.93
C ALA A 131 6.20 -2.08 -8.19
N ALA A 132 5.81 -0.82 -8.03
CA ALA A 132 5.44 0.05 -9.14
C ALA A 132 6.65 0.73 -9.77
N GLY A 133 7.75 0.83 -9.03
CA GLY A 133 9.00 1.43 -9.49
C GLY A 133 9.95 0.43 -10.14
N LYS A 134 11.15 0.88 -10.43
CA LYS A 134 12.18 0.09 -11.12
C LYS A 134 13.29 -0.43 -10.21
N SER A 135 13.32 0.00 -8.95
CA SER A 135 14.35 -0.39 -7.99
C SER A 135 14.05 -1.75 -7.37
N GLY A 136 15.01 -2.67 -7.41
CA GLY A 136 14.88 -3.99 -6.81
C GLY A 136 15.15 -5.13 -7.81
N PHE A 137 14.87 -6.35 -7.38
CA PHE A 137 15.14 -7.56 -8.17
C PHE A 137 13.94 -8.05 -8.99
N HIS A 138 12.80 -7.37 -8.90
CA HIS A 138 11.61 -7.74 -9.66
C HIS A 138 11.81 -7.46 -11.15
N THR A 139 11.22 -8.32 -11.99
CA THR A 139 11.31 -8.19 -13.45
C THR A 139 10.07 -7.55 -14.06
N VAL A 140 8.96 -7.53 -13.30
CA VAL A 140 7.68 -6.98 -13.74
C VAL A 140 7.21 -5.95 -12.72
N ARG A 141 6.83 -4.76 -13.19
CA ARG A 141 6.22 -3.72 -12.38
C ARG A 141 4.72 -3.97 -12.29
N THR A 142 4.13 -3.75 -11.12
CA THR A 142 2.71 -4.04 -10.89
C THR A 142 1.99 -2.92 -10.15
N LEU A 143 0.70 -2.81 -10.44
CA LEU A 143 -0.28 -1.99 -9.73
C LEU A 143 -1.50 -2.85 -9.47
N VAL A 144 -2.33 -2.46 -8.50
CA VAL A 144 -3.58 -3.16 -8.22
C VAL A 144 -4.74 -2.17 -8.22
N ARG A 145 -5.86 -2.57 -8.81
CA ARG A 145 -7.13 -1.85 -8.68
C ARG A 145 -8.15 -2.81 -8.07
N PHE A 146 -8.93 -2.31 -7.13
CA PHE A 146 -10.00 -3.10 -6.54
C PHE A 146 -11.13 -2.20 -6.06
N VAL A 147 -12.23 -2.82 -5.68
CA VAL A 147 -13.45 -2.13 -5.22
C VAL A 147 -13.80 -2.60 -3.82
N ILE A 148 -14.14 -1.66 -2.98
CA ILE A 148 -14.69 -1.93 -1.65
C ILE A 148 -16.20 -1.66 -1.67
#